data_32906f5f23155e6176f1b6bfc97ae21a
#
_entry.id   32906f5f23155e6176f1b6bfc97ae21a
#
_cell.length_a   1.000
_cell.length_b   1.000
_cell.length_c   1.000
_cell.angle_alpha   90.00
_cell.angle_beta   90.00
_cell.angle_gamma   90.00
#
_symmetry.space_group_name_H-M   'P 1'
#
loop_
_entity.id
_entity.type
_entity.pdbx_description
1 polymer ?
#
loop_
_entity_poly.entity_id
_entity_poly.type
_entity_poly.pdbx_seq_one_letter_code
_entity_poly.pdbx_strand_id
1 'polypeptide(L)'
;HEKKPFEKTPEFVRVFGNVNLRSDLKCTEISNIDFVPANIILSENKVSVIDYEWTFAFPVPSQFLVYRMIFYYLELNDKRGILKERDFYEKAGILPEDIEVYVEMEHNFQQYILGEHTAMRNMYTQISPGRVEVEDYYREKKQESLEMLQIFWDNGKSFNEADSVRYLFRNGKIQTEFELPENTTMLRLDPGEMSKGLKIVKLTWEDESQVKFHTDG
;
A
#
# COMPACT_ATOMS: atom_id res chain seq x y z
N HIS A 1 26.89 -25.62 1.27
CA HIS A 1 26.96 -25.92 2.70
C HIS A 1 26.18 -27.22 2.97
N GLU A 2 26.79 -28.18 3.65
CA GLU A 2 26.11 -29.39 4.10
C GLU A 2 25.02 -28.99 5.10
N LYS A 3 23.79 -29.42 4.86
CA LYS A 3 22.70 -29.21 5.79
C LYS A 3 22.84 -30.23 6.94
N LYS A 4 22.96 -29.74 8.16
CA LYS A 4 23.03 -30.57 9.38
C LYS A 4 21.62 -30.68 10.00
N PRO A 5 21.35 -31.74 10.80
CA PRO A 5 20.16 -31.75 11.64
C PRO A 5 20.14 -30.51 12.54
N PHE A 6 18.93 -29.95 12.73
CA PHE A 6 18.76 -28.81 13.62
C PHE A 6 18.77 -29.26 15.08
N GLU A 7 19.56 -28.58 15.87
CA GLU A 7 19.59 -28.71 17.33
C GLU A 7 19.33 -27.34 17.96
N LYS A 8 18.39 -27.30 18.91
CA LYS A 8 18.03 -26.08 19.59
C LYS A 8 19.12 -25.68 20.58
N THR A 9 19.75 -24.53 20.36
CA THR A 9 20.79 -23.97 21.24
C THR A 9 20.24 -22.89 22.16
N PRO A 10 20.93 -22.52 23.25
CA PRO A 10 20.53 -21.41 24.11
C PRO A 10 20.45 -20.07 23.33
N GLU A 11 21.35 -19.85 22.37
CA GLU A 11 21.36 -18.67 21.52
C GLU A 11 20.12 -18.61 20.63
N PHE A 12 19.73 -19.76 20.05
CA PHE A 12 18.47 -19.88 19.29
C PHE A 12 17.28 -19.50 20.16
N VAL A 13 17.19 -20.08 21.37
CA VAL A 13 16.06 -19.83 22.30
C VAL A 13 15.98 -18.35 22.69
N ARG A 14 17.13 -17.69 22.88
CA ARG A 14 17.18 -16.26 23.22
C ARG A 14 16.57 -15.39 22.11
N VAL A 15 16.76 -15.75 20.84
CA VAL A 15 16.32 -14.97 19.69
C VAL A 15 14.92 -15.34 19.24
N PHE A 16 14.64 -16.64 19.14
CA PHE A 16 13.42 -17.18 18.53
C PHE A 16 12.44 -17.78 19.52
N GLY A 17 12.75 -17.79 20.80
CA GLY A 17 11.93 -18.39 21.84
C GLY A 17 12.09 -19.91 21.95
N ASN A 18 11.48 -20.48 22.99
CA ASN A 18 11.50 -21.94 23.21
C ASN A 18 10.36 -22.62 22.45
N VAL A 19 10.31 -22.42 21.14
CA VAL A 19 9.29 -22.97 20.26
C VAL A 19 9.42 -24.48 20.04
N ASN A 20 8.33 -25.15 19.72
CA ASN A 20 8.31 -26.59 19.48
C ASN A 20 8.50 -26.93 18.00
N LEU A 21 9.72 -27.21 17.59
CA LEU A 21 10.10 -27.54 16.22
C LEU A 21 10.19 -29.04 15.99
N ARG A 22 9.91 -29.49 14.78
CA ARG A 22 10.10 -30.93 14.38
C ARG A 22 11.59 -31.30 14.46
N SER A 23 11.83 -32.57 14.71
CA SER A 23 13.20 -33.09 14.87
C SER A 23 13.94 -33.36 13.56
N ASP A 24 13.22 -33.40 12.42
CA ASP A 24 13.77 -33.71 11.10
C ASP A 24 14.24 -32.48 10.33
N LEU A 25 14.09 -31.28 10.90
CA LEU A 25 14.51 -30.04 10.28
C LEU A 25 16.03 -30.00 10.09
N LYS A 26 16.43 -29.36 8.99
CA LYS A 26 17.84 -29.15 8.65
C LYS A 26 18.20 -27.68 8.82
N CYS A 27 19.44 -27.43 9.18
CA CYS A 27 19.98 -26.08 9.38
C CYS A 27 21.32 -25.87 8.66
N THR A 28 21.74 -24.63 8.58
CA THR A 28 23.10 -24.21 8.26
C THR A 28 23.76 -23.67 9.53
N GLU A 29 25.08 -23.66 9.59
CA GLU A 29 25.83 -23.12 10.73
C GLU A 29 25.74 -21.60 10.80
N ILE A 30 25.61 -20.97 9.63
CA ILE A 30 25.48 -19.51 9.49
C ILE A 30 24.19 -19.24 8.73
N SER A 31 23.34 -18.39 9.26
CA SER A 31 22.04 -18.06 8.69
C SER A 31 21.87 -16.54 8.64
N ASN A 32 21.70 -16.01 7.42
CA ASN A 32 21.28 -14.63 7.22
C ASN A 32 19.77 -14.55 7.30
N ILE A 33 19.24 -13.93 8.35
CA ILE A 33 17.80 -13.73 8.57
C ILE A 33 17.26 -12.63 7.64
N ASP A 34 18.11 -11.69 7.21
CA ASP A 34 17.74 -10.61 6.30
C ASP A 34 17.70 -11.05 4.84
N PHE A 35 17.88 -12.34 4.57
CA PHE A 35 17.70 -12.89 3.23
C PHE A 35 16.21 -12.94 2.85
N VAL A 36 15.64 -11.75 2.64
CA VAL A 36 14.25 -11.52 2.23
C VAL A 36 14.20 -10.75 0.91
N PRO A 37 13.08 -10.80 0.17
CA PRO A 37 13.03 -10.22 -1.20
C PRO A 37 13.40 -8.74 -1.27
N ALA A 38 13.09 -7.95 -0.24
CA ALA A 38 13.43 -6.54 -0.18
C ALA A 38 14.94 -6.26 -0.19
N ASN A 39 15.73 -7.23 0.27
CA ASN A 39 17.19 -7.15 0.39
C ASN A 39 17.92 -7.85 -0.78
N ILE A 40 17.19 -8.23 -1.84
CA ILE A 40 17.76 -8.92 -3.00
C ILE A 40 17.65 -8.03 -4.23
N ILE A 41 18.81 -7.70 -4.81
CA ILE A 41 18.91 -6.98 -6.08
C ILE A 41 19.21 -7.99 -7.18
N LEU A 42 18.33 -8.04 -8.17
CA LEU A 42 18.52 -8.84 -9.38
C LEU A 42 19.00 -7.94 -10.52
N SER A 43 20.15 -8.22 -11.07
CA SER A 43 20.64 -7.67 -12.33
C SER A 43 20.78 -8.79 -13.34
N GLU A 44 20.90 -8.47 -14.64
CA GLU A 44 20.83 -9.43 -15.75
C GLU A 44 21.56 -10.77 -15.53
N ASN A 45 22.70 -10.76 -14.83
CA ASN A 45 23.50 -11.96 -14.57
C ASN A 45 23.98 -12.10 -13.13
N LYS A 46 23.43 -11.32 -12.19
CA LYS A 46 23.91 -11.30 -10.82
C LYS A 46 22.78 -11.13 -9.82
N VAL A 47 22.83 -11.95 -8.79
CA VAL A 47 22.03 -11.78 -7.56
C VAL A 47 22.94 -11.17 -6.51
N SER A 48 22.57 -10.02 -6.00
CA SER A 48 23.26 -9.34 -4.91
C SER A 48 22.34 -9.23 -3.71
N VAL A 49 22.82 -9.64 -2.55
CA VAL A 49 22.13 -9.46 -1.28
C VAL A 49 22.71 -8.20 -0.64
N ILE A 50 21.83 -7.29 -0.29
CA ILE A 50 22.14 -6.09 0.49
C ILE A 50 21.57 -6.32 1.88
N ASP A 51 22.21 -5.79 2.89
CA ASP A 51 21.77 -5.97 4.25
C ASP A 51 21.99 -7.40 4.81
N TYR A 52 22.90 -7.51 5.79
CA TYR A 52 23.17 -8.76 6.52
C TYR A 52 23.30 -8.47 8.02
N GLU A 53 22.64 -7.46 8.50
CA GLU A 53 22.76 -7.03 9.89
C GLU A 53 22.43 -8.18 10.86
N TRP A 54 21.41 -8.98 10.48
CA TRP A 54 20.99 -10.12 11.28
C TRP A 54 21.49 -11.45 10.69
N THR A 55 22.79 -11.63 10.76
CA THR A 55 23.43 -12.91 10.42
C THR A 55 23.88 -13.62 11.69
N PHE A 56 23.33 -14.81 11.91
CA PHE A 56 23.61 -15.60 13.10
C PHE A 56 24.58 -16.75 12.83
N ALA A 57 25.53 -16.95 13.73
CA ALA A 57 26.51 -18.05 13.70
C ALA A 57 26.07 -19.20 14.65
N PHE A 58 24.77 -19.48 14.71
CA PHE A 58 24.19 -20.63 15.38
C PHE A 58 23.12 -21.27 14.49
N PRO A 59 22.74 -22.54 14.74
CA PRO A 59 21.77 -23.26 13.91
C PRO A 59 20.42 -22.57 13.87
N VAL A 60 19.93 -22.30 12.65
CA VAL A 60 18.54 -21.87 12.40
C VAL A 60 17.94 -22.79 11.33
N PRO A 61 16.69 -23.26 11.49
CA PRO A 61 16.07 -24.10 10.49
C PRO A 61 16.06 -23.43 9.11
N SER A 62 16.64 -24.10 8.11
CA SER A 62 16.66 -23.54 6.72
C SER A 62 15.24 -23.33 6.18
N GLN A 63 14.29 -24.11 6.64
CA GLN A 63 12.89 -23.98 6.25
C GLN A 63 12.24 -22.70 6.80
N PHE A 64 12.66 -22.24 7.99
CA PHE A 64 12.23 -20.93 8.51
C PHE A 64 12.72 -19.76 7.62
N LEU A 65 13.92 -19.84 7.07
CA LEU A 65 14.40 -18.83 6.13
C LEU A 65 13.56 -18.81 4.85
N VAL A 66 13.16 -19.98 4.34
CA VAL A 66 12.27 -20.11 3.20
C VAL A 66 10.87 -19.56 3.54
N TYR A 67 10.35 -19.86 4.74
CA TYR A 67 9.12 -19.28 5.23
C TYR A 67 9.17 -17.74 5.19
N ARG A 68 10.21 -17.14 5.76
CA ARG A 68 10.38 -15.67 5.75
C ARG A 68 10.44 -15.08 4.34
N MET A 69 11.15 -15.74 3.41
CA MET A 69 11.21 -15.35 2.01
C MET A 69 9.81 -15.27 1.39
N ILE A 70 8.99 -16.31 1.59
CA ILE A 70 7.62 -16.38 1.07
C ILE A 70 6.73 -15.35 1.76
N PHE A 71 6.79 -15.27 3.08
CA PHE A 71 6.01 -14.34 3.89
C PHE A 71 6.23 -12.89 3.46
N TYR A 72 7.47 -12.43 3.45
CA TYR A 72 7.80 -11.06 3.07
C TYR A 72 7.53 -10.77 1.59
N TYR A 73 7.63 -11.78 0.72
CA TYR A 73 7.25 -11.62 -0.67
C TYR A 73 5.76 -11.38 -0.86
N LEU A 74 4.93 -12.10 -0.12
CA LEU A 74 3.47 -12.02 -0.23
C LEU A 74 2.88 -10.81 0.51
N GLU A 75 3.42 -10.49 1.70
CA GLU A 75 2.83 -9.49 2.59
C GLU A 75 3.23 -8.04 2.25
N LEU A 76 4.39 -7.84 1.64
CA LEU A 76 4.88 -6.48 1.34
C LEU A 76 4.17 -5.80 0.17
N ASN A 77 3.26 -6.46 -0.53
CA ASN A 77 2.62 -5.87 -1.70
C ASN A 77 1.21 -6.42 -1.91
N ASP A 78 0.21 -5.59 -1.72
CA ASP A 78 -1.20 -5.95 -1.88
C ASP A 78 -1.54 -6.45 -3.29
N LYS A 79 -0.79 -6.00 -4.32
CA LYS A 79 -0.94 -6.49 -5.69
C LYS A 79 -0.59 -7.97 -5.84
N ARG A 80 0.10 -8.56 -4.86
CA ARG A 80 0.44 -9.98 -4.82
C ARG A 80 -0.60 -10.84 -4.09
N GLY A 81 -1.72 -10.26 -3.63
CA GLY A 81 -2.77 -10.97 -2.92
C GLY A 81 -3.29 -12.21 -3.65
N ILE A 82 -3.41 -12.15 -4.98
CA ILE A 82 -3.79 -13.30 -5.81
C ILE A 82 -2.80 -14.48 -5.73
N LEU A 83 -1.55 -14.21 -5.36
CA LEU A 83 -0.53 -15.24 -5.20
C LEU A 83 -0.67 -15.99 -3.87
N LYS A 84 -1.39 -15.45 -2.89
CA LYS A 84 -1.65 -16.11 -1.60
C LYS A 84 -2.46 -17.41 -1.77
N GLU A 85 -3.25 -17.51 -2.84
CA GLU A 85 -4.01 -18.72 -3.20
C GLU A 85 -3.13 -19.86 -3.74
N ARG A 86 -1.84 -19.61 -3.99
CA ARG A 86 -0.92 -20.56 -4.60
C ARG A 86 -0.04 -21.22 -3.56
N ASP A 87 -0.48 -22.00 -2.72
CA ASP A 87 0.24 -22.86 -1.75
C ASP A 87 1.77 -22.91 -1.86
N PHE A 88 2.42 -21.74 -1.81
CA PHE A 88 3.88 -21.65 -1.88
C PHE A 88 4.55 -22.34 -0.70
N TYR A 89 3.91 -22.32 0.46
CA TYR A 89 4.40 -22.99 1.66
C TYR A 89 4.42 -24.50 1.45
N GLU A 90 3.34 -25.08 0.98
CA GLU A 90 3.25 -26.52 0.68
C GLU A 90 4.31 -26.94 -0.34
N LYS A 91 4.48 -26.18 -1.42
CA LYS A 91 5.52 -26.42 -2.44
C LYS A 91 6.94 -26.35 -1.89
N ALA A 92 7.15 -25.56 -0.85
CA ALA A 92 8.41 -25.47 -0.12
C ALA A 92 8.57 -26.58 0.95
N GLY A 93 7.58 -27.48 1.08
CA GLY A 93 7.56 -28.52 2.09
C GLY A 93 7.31 -28.01 3.51
N ILE A 94 6.69 -26.83 3.64
CA ILE A 94 6.30 -26.23 4.92
C ILE A 94 4.89 -26.70 5.23
N LEU A 95 4.72 -27.43 6.32
CA LEU A 95 3.42 -27.94 6.76
C LEU A 95 2.62 -26.84 7.48
N PRO A 96 1.28 -26.93 7.52
CA PRO A 96 0.45 -25.96 8.25
C PRO A 96 0.86 -25.78 9.71
N GLU A 97 1.20 -26.87 10.41
CA GLU A 97 1.70 -26.82 11.80
C GLU A 97 3.06 -26.13 11.94
N ASP A 98 3.92 -26.19 10.92
CA ASP A 98 5.19 -25.44 10.91
C ASP A 98 4.95 -23.95 10.79
N ILE A 99 3.92 -23.52 10.04
CA ILE A 99 3.60 -22.11 9.82
C ILE A 99 3.29 -21.42 11.15
N GLU A 100 2.49 -22.04 12.02
CA GLU A 100 2.15 -21.49 13.33
C GLU A 100 3.41 -21.25 14.18
N VAL A 101 4.32 -22.22 14.18
CA VAL A 101 5.59 -22.13 14.90
C VAL A 101 6.49 -21.05 14.30
N TYR A 102 6.52 -20.92 12.97
CA TYR A 102 7.33 -19.90 12.31
C TYR A 102 6.78 -18.48 12.50
N VAL A 103 5.47 -18.33 12.62
CA VAL A 103 4.85 -17.06 13.03
C VAL A 103 5.30 -16.66 14.43
N GLU A 104 5.32 -17.62 15.37
CA GLU A 104 5.81 -17.37 16.73
C GLU A 104 7.31 -17.02 16.73
N MET A 105 8.12 -17.75 15.96
CA MET A 105 9.56 -17.43 15.81
C MET A 105 9.78 -16.03 15.24
N GLU A 106 9.02 -15.64 14.22
CA GLU A 106 9.11 -14.30 13.65
C GLU A 106 8.72 -13.23 14.66
N HIS A 107 7.65 -13.45 15.41
CA HIS A 107 7.22 -12.53 16.47
C HIS A 107 8.33 -12.38 17.54
N ASN A 108 8.90 -13.48 18.01
CA ASN A 108 9.98 -13.45 19.01
C ASN A 108 11.23 -12.75 18.47
N PHE A 109 11.58 -12.98 17.20
CA PHE A 109 12.68 -12.30 16.55
C PHE A 109 12.44 -10.78 16.47
N GLN A 110 11.24 -10.36 16.10
CA GLN A 110 10.86 -8.94 16.09
C GLN A 110 10.96 -8.32 17.50
N GLN A 111 10.52 -9.04 18.53
CA GLN A 111 10.69 -8.60 19.92
C GLN A 111 12.16 -8.51 20.33
N TYR A 112 12.98 -9.46 19.89
CA TYR A 112 14.42 -9.46 20.16
C TYR A 112 15.12 -8.25 19.53
N ILE A 113 14.76 -7.88 18.28
CA ILE A 113 15.29 -6.70 17.59
C ILE A 113 14.86 -5.41 18.30
N LEU A 114 13.58 -5.32 18.65
CA LEU A 114 13.01 -4.11 19.23
C LEU A 114 13.44 -3.91 20.68
N GLY A 115 13.74 -5.01 21.40
CA GLY A 115 14.02 -4.97 22.84
C GLY A 115 12.85 -4.33 23.59
N GLU A 116 13.15 -3.34 24.45
CA GLU A 116 12.16 -2.54 25.16
C GLU A 116 11.59 -1.38 24.30
N HIS A 117 12.07 -1.22 23.07
CA HIS A 117 11.64 -0.14 22.19
C HIS A 117 10.37 -0.53 21.42
N THR A 118 9.46 0.40 21.31
CA THR A 118 8.30 0.25 20.42
C THR A 118 8.71 0.55 18.99
N ALA A 119 8.40 -0.36 18.07
CA ALA A 119 8.65 -0.11 16.66
C ALA A 119 8.03 1.23 16.24
N MET A 120 8.75 2.03 15.48
CA MET A 120 8.31 3.36 15.03
C MET A 120 6.93 3.26 14.33
N ARG A 121 6.70 2.19 13.57
CA ARG A 121 5.40 1.92 12.93
C ARG A 121 4.28 1.80 13.97
N ASN A 122 4.50 1.05 15.05
CA ASN A 122 3.51 0.88 16.12
C ASN A 122 3.30 2.17 16.90
N MET A 123 4.37 2.95 17.12
CA MET A 123 4.29 4.27 17.73
C MET A 123 3.44 5.22 16.87
N TYR A 124 3.63 5.25 15.56
CA TYR A 124 2.81 6.06 14.66
C TYR A 124 1.34 5.65 14.67
N THR A 125 1.04 4.35 14.73
CA THR A 125 -0.34 3.86 14.83
C THR A 125 -1.02 4.29 16.13
N GLN A 126 -0.27 4.36 17.23
CA GLN A 126 -0.79 4.82 18.52
C GLN A 126 -0.99 6.33 18.57
N ILE A 127 -0.07 7.11 17.98
CA ILE A 127 -0.12 8.58 17.97
C ILE A 127 -1.14 9.09 16.96
N SER A 128 -1.29 8.42 15.84
CA SER A 128 -2.18 8.82 14.75
C SER A 128 -2.99 7.61 14.24
N PRO A 129 -4.04 7.21 14.97
CA PRO A 129 -4.86 6.05 14.61
C PRO A 129 -5.63 6.22 13.29
N GLY A 130 -5.67 7.43 12.75
CA GLY A 130 -6.29 7.76 11.46
C GLY A 130 -5.29 7.90 10.31
N ARG A 131 -4.12 7.26 10.39
CA ARG A 131 -3.14 7.32 9.32
C ARG A 131 -3.69 6.75 8.03
N VAL A 132 -3.82 7.60 7.03
CA VAL A 132 -4.13 7.20 5.65
C VAL A 132 -2.82 6.82 4.97
N GLU A 133 -2.76 5.64 4.37
CA GLU A 133 -1.63 5.28 3.50
C GLU A 133 -1.59 6.29 2.33
N VAL A 134 -0.38 6.76 1.99
CA VAL A 134 -0.22 7.81 0.97
C VAL A 134 -0.82 7.39 -0.37
N GLU A 135 -0.73 6.11 -0.74
CA GLU A 135 -1.34 5.58 -1.96
C GLU A 135 -2.86 5.60 -1.92
N ASP A 136 -3.47 5.32 -0.77
CA ASP A 136 -4.92 5.38 -0.59
C ASP A 136 -5.41 6.82 -0.64
N TYR A 137 -4.67 7.75 -0.02
CA TYR A 137 -4.94 9.18 -0.13
C TYR A 137 -4.88 9.67 -1.58
N TYR A 138 -3.86 9.28 -2.35
CA TYR A 138 -3.78 9.65 -3.77
C TYR A 138 -4.87 9.00 -4.60
N ARG A 139 -5.25 7.76 -4.29
CA ARG A 139 -6.36 7.07 -4.97
C ARG A 139 -7.68 7.76 -4.70
N GLU A 140 -7.95 8.11 -3.45
CA GLU A 140 -9.15 8.82 -3.02
C GLU A 140 -9.21 10.22 -3.65
N LYS A 141 -8.12 10.98 -3.61
CA LYS A 141 -8.00 12.29 -4.25
C LYS A 141 -8.16 12.22 -5.77
N LYS A 142 -7.60 11.21 -6.41
CA LYS A 142 -7.80 10.98 -7.83
C LYS A 142 -9.26 10.66 -8.15
N GLN A 143 -9.92 9.87 -7.34
CA GLN A 143 -11.33 9.54 -7.51
C GLN A 143 -12.22 10.75 -7.26
N GLU A 144 -11.95 11.56 -6.26
CA GLU A 144 -12.61 12.85 -6.04
C GLU A 144 -12.46 13.78 -7.25
N SER A 145 -11.28 13.86 -7.86
CA SER A 145 -11.04 14.69 -9.04
C SER A 145 -11.77 14.18 -10.29
N LEU A 146 -11.97 12.87 -10.39
CA LEU A 146 -12.73 12.22 -11.47
C LEU A 146 -14.25 12.42 -11.36
N GLU A 147 -14.76 12.67 -10.17
CA GLU A 147 -16.19 12.82 -9.86
C GLU A 147 -16.55 14.27 -9.52
N MET A 148 -15.81 15.23 -10.04
CA MET A 148 -15.97 16.64 -9.74
C MET A 148 -16.36 17.43 -11.00
N LEU A 149 -17.26 18.38 -10.83
CA LEU A 149 -17.54 19.43 -11.81
C LEU A 149 -16.87 20.72 -11.35
N GLN A 150 -16.03 21.30 -12.19
CA GLN A 150 -15.53 22.65 -11.99
C GLN A 150 -16.23 23.63 -12.91
N ILE A 151 -16.74 24.71 -12.36
CA ILE A 151 -17.42 25.76 -13.10
C ILE A 151 -16.53 26.99 -13.04
N PHE A 152 -16.06 27.42 -14.18
CA PHE A 152 -15.29 28.66 -14.34
C PHE A 152 -16.18 29.77 -14.88
N TRP A 153 -15.90 31.01 -14.51
CA TRP A 153 -16.50 32.18 -15.13
C TRP A 153 -15.42 33.13 -15.65
N ASP A 154 -15.71 33.75 -16.79
CA ASP A 154 -14.88 34.78 -17.36
C ASP A 154 -15.47 36.16 -17.05
N ASN A 155 -14.70 36.96 -16.32
CA ASN A 155 -15.00 38.33 -15.95
C ASN A 155 -14.25 39.34 -16.82
N GLY A 156 -13.86 38.95 -18.03
CA GLY A 156 -13.07 39.76 -18.97
C GLY A 156 -11.55 39.52 -18.88
N LYS A 157 -11.09 38.53 -18.11
CA LYS A 157 -9.67 38.19 -17.92
C LYS A 157 -9.33 36.78 -18.36
N SER A 158 -10.22 36.12 -19.10
CA SER A 158 -10.16 34.68 -19.41
C SER A 158 -10.37 33.79 -18.21
N PHE A 159 -10.63 32.48 -18.46
CA PHE A 159 -10.82 31.49 -17.43
C PHE A 159 -9.53 31.25 -16.63
N ASN A 160 -9.64 31.23 -15.31
CA ASN A 160 -8.54 30.95 -14.40
C ASN A 160 -9.05 30.23 -13.13
N GLU A 161 -8.16 29.61 -12.37
CA GLU A 161 -8.50 28.84 -11.17
C GLU A 161 -9.13 29.69 -10.05
N ALA A 162 -8.76 30.96 -9.94
CA ALA A 162 -9.30 31.84 -8.91
C ALA A 162 -10.77 32.21 -9.17
N ASP A 163 -11.17 32.22 -10.44
CA ASP A 163 -12.52 32.52 -10.89
C ASP A 163 -13.27 31.24 -11.24
N SER A 164 -13.32 30.31 -10.26
CA SER A 164 -13.99 29.03 -10.40
C SER A 164 -14.53 28.47 -9.09
N VAL A 165 -15.46 27.53 -9.19
CA VAL A 165 -16.01 26.78 -8.06
C VAL A 165 -16.08 25.30 -8.42
N ARG A 166 -15.91 24.42 -7.41
CA ARG A 166 -15.89 22.95 -7.57
C ARG A 166 -17.01 22.31 -6.81
N TYR A 167 -17.70 21.35 -7.45
CA TYR A 167 -18.77 20.57 -6.87
C TYR A 167 -18.52 19.08 -7.10
N LEU A 168 -18.66 18.28 -6.05
CA LEU A 168 -18.60 16.82 -6.13
C LEU A 168 -19.95 16.26 -6.61
N PHE A 169 -19.89 15.26 -7.49
CA PHE A 169 -21.08 14.50 -7.86
C PHE A 169 -21.54 13.62 -6.69
N ARG A 170 -22.80 13.75 -6.30
CA ARG A 170 -23.46 12.88 -5.34
C ARG A 170 -24.47 12.01 -6.07
N ASN A 171 -24.24 10.69 -6.05
CA ASN A 171 -25.08 9.73 -6.79
C ASN A 171 -25.22 10.09 -8.29
N GLY A 172 -24.11 10.53 -8.90
CA GLY A 172 -24.06 10.91 -10.30
C GLY A 172 -24.81 12.20 -10.67
N LYS A 173 -25.13 13.06 -9.67
CA LYS A 173 -25.87 14.29 -9.87
C LYS A 173 -25.24 15.45 -9.11
N ILE A 174 -25.33 16.64 -9.68
CA ILE A 174 -25.07 17.91 -9.00
C ILE A 174 -26.34 18.76 -9.12
N GLN A 175 -26.75 19.32 -8.02
CA GLN A 175 -27.73 20.40 -7.95
C GLN A 175 -27.14 21.49 -7.08
N THR A 176 -26.90 22.64 -7.66
CA THR A 176 -26.21 23.75 -6.98
C THR A 176 -26.75 25.08 -7.48
N GLU A 177 -26.55 26.08 -6.66
CA GLU A 177 -26.84 27.48 -6.90
C GLU A 177 -25.66 28.30 -6.39
N PHE A 178 -25.25 29.30 -7.13
CA PHE A 178 -24.14 30.17 -6.75
C PHE A 178 -24.28 31.54 -7.43
N GLU A 179 -23.74 32.56 -6.80
CA GLU A 179 -23.73 33.92 -7.33
C GLU A 179 -22.55 34.12 -8.26
N LEU A 180 -22.82 34.76 -9.38
CA LEU A 180 -21.79 35.16 -10.35
C LEU A 180 -21.49 36.65 -10.24
N PRO A 181 -20.25 37.08 -10.45
CA PRO A 181 -19.94 38.50 -10.59
C PRO A 181 -20.73 39.17 -11.72
N GLU A 182 -21.19 40.39 -11.52
CA GLU A 182 -22.01 41.15 -12.49
C GLU A 182 -21.38 41.28 -13.88
N ASN A 183 -20.03 41.22 -13.96
CA ASN A 183 -19.30 41.32 -15.20
C ASN A 183 -18.98 39.95 -15.87
N THR A 184 -19.63 38.86 -15.44
CA THR A 184 -19.45 37.56 -16.05
C THR A 184 -19.99 37.53 -17.45
N THR A 185 -19.15 37.14 -18.42
CA THR A 185 -19.49 37.10 -19.85
C THR A 185 -19.64 35.67 -20.35
N MET A 186 -18.92 34.71 -19.77
CA MET A 186 -18.97 33.31 -20.16
C MET A 186 -18.80 32.39 -18.96
N LEU A 187 -19.39 31.19 -19.08
CA LEU A 187 -19.19 30.06 -18.17
C LEU A 187 -18.58 28.90 -18.93
N ARG A 188 -17.64 28.20 -18.27
CA ARG A 188 -17.12 26.91 -18.72
C ARG A 188 -17.42 25.86 -17.68
N LEU A 189 -18.07 24.77 -18.08
CA LEU A 189 -18.31 23.60 -17.26
C LEU A 189 -17.25 22.56 -17.60
N ASP A 190 -16.42 22.21 -16.63
CA ASP A 190 -15.37 21.23 -16.78
C ASP A 190 -15.71 20.02 -15.90
N PRO A 191 -16.12 18.87 -16.49
CA PRO A 191 -16.45 17.66 -15.75
C PRO A 191 -15.22 16.89 -15.28
N GLY A 192 -14.02 17.45 -15.42
CA GLY A 192 -12.77 16.78 -15.10
C GLY A 192 -12.46 15.60 -16.03
N GLU A 193 -11.81 14.58 -15.47
CA GLU A 193 -11.39 13.39 -16.22
C GLU A 193 -12.48 12.30 -16.27
N MET A 194 -13.76 12.67 -16.17
CA MET A 194 -14.85 11.67 -16.22
C MET A 194 -14.94 11.02 -17.60
N SER A 195 -14.93 9.69 -17.61
CA SER A 195 -15.15 8.90 -18.84
C SER A 195 -16.61 8.90 -19.34
N LYS A 196 -17.53 9.52 -18.60
CA LYS A 196 -18.96 9.58 -18.90
C LYS A 196 -19.35 10.99 -19.29
N GLY A 197 -20.18 11.12 -20.33
CA GLY A 197 -20.67 12.41 -20.77
C GLY A 197 -21.49 13.14 -19.70
N LEU A 198 -21.34 14.45 -19.62
CA LEU A 198 -22.16 15.32 -18.78
C LEU A 198 -23.50 15.63 -19.47
N LYS A 199 -24.61 15.48 -18.76
CA LYS A 199 -25.93 15.91 -19.22
C LYS A 199 -26.44 17.04 -18.34
N ILE A 200 -26.61 18.22 -18.94
CA ILE A 200 -27.30 19.34 -18.29
C ILE A 200 -28.80 19.10 -18.40
N VAL A 201 -29.46 18.89 -17.24
CA VAL A 201 -30.92 18.65 -17.18
C VAL A 201 -31.69 19.97 -17.10
N LYS A 202 -31.16 20.91 -16.34
CA LYS A 202 -31.77 22.24 -16.16
C LYS A 202 -30.70 23.24 -15.79
N LEU A 203 -30.72 24.38 -16.46
CA LEU A 203 -29.96 25.57 -16.09
C LEU A 203 -30.94 26.73 -15.99
N THR A 204 -30.96 27.45 -14.89
CA THR A 204 -31.79 28.64 -14.69
C THR A 204 -30.90 29.81 -14.39
N TRP A 205 -31.29 30.97 -14.89
CA TRP A 205 -30.59 32.23 -14.76
C TRP A 205 -31.57 33.26 -14.26
N GLU A 206 -31.22 34.07 -13.31
CA GLU A 206 -32.13 35.08 -12.77
C GLU A 206 -32.22 36.33 -13.64
N ASP A 207 -31.19 36.58 -14.48
CA ASP A 207 -31.21 37.67 -15.43
C ASP A 207 -31.78 37.21 -16.79
N GLU A 208 -32.69 37.99 -17.37
CA GLU A 208 -33.39 37.69 -18.61
C GLU A 208 -32.52 37.68 -19.88
N SER A 209 -31.20 37.78 -19.75
CA SER A 209 -30.26 37.68 -20.87
C SER A 209 -30.23 36.30 -21.51
N GLN A 210 -30.21 36.21 -22.82
CA GLN A 210 -30.16 34.95 -23.57
C GLN A 210 -28.80 34.26 -23.39
N VAL A 211 -28.80 33.09 -22.79
CA VAL A 211 -27.58 32.23 -22.67
C VAL A 211 -27.42 31.46 -23.99
N LYS A 212 -26.25 31.60 -24.62
CA LYS A 212 -25.85 30.79 -25.78
C LYS A 212 -24.96 29.65 -25.34
N PHE A 213 -25.30 28.43 -25.70
CA PHE A 213 -24.50 27.25 -25.44
C PHE A 213 -23.57 26.97 -26.61
N HIS A 214 -22.28 26.73 -26.29
CA HIS A 214 -21.31 26.15 -27.21
C HIS A 214 -20.82 24.85 -26.59
N THR A 215 -20.85 23.77 -27.35
CA THR A 215 -20.24 22.50 -26.96
C THR A 215 -19.04 22.27 -27.86
N ASP A 216 -17.85 22.29 -27.28
CA ASP A 216 -16.67 21.74 -27.93
C ASP A 216 -16.72 20.23 -27.73
N GLY A 217 -16.94 19.49 -28.84
CA GLY A 217 -17.13 18.03 -28.87
C GLY A 217 -15.85 17.24 -28.65
#